data_ec71720455effdf012ccc4ace615092a
#
_entry.id   ec71720455effdf012ccc4ace615092a
#
_cell.length_a   1.000
_cell.length_b   1.000
_cell.length_c   1.000
_cell.angle_alpha   90.00
_cell.angle_beta   90.00
_cell.angle_gamma   90.00
#
_symmetry.space_group_name_H-M   'P 1'
#
loop_
_entity.id
_entity.type
_entity.pdbx_description
1 polymer ?
#
loop_
_entity_poly.entity_id
_entity_poly.type
_entity_poly.pdbx_seq_one_letter_code
_entity_poly.pdbx_strand_id
1 'polypeptide(L)'
;MLRFTFIFILALFSFSSFAQENYPPTPDKIYGQLFIDVQVKNIFPDNKTFVDCIAKINPKEIVKKYHEEKSKEGFDLKTFVLDNFELPAAPPVLNYVMQEKDVTMHINNLWSVLTRDADKENPNSSLLPLPNSYIVPGGRFREIYYWDSYFTMQGLKANGQTEIIENMVENFAYLIRTYGHIPNGNRSYYLSRSQPPYFALMVELLASIKGDEVYIKYLNEMEHEYAYWMEGASSLLPGESYKRVVRMKDGSYLNRYWDDEEKPRQESYDIDVANVDKIVSLYTSNKRFESEEAMQHASDSVRRKAYKDLRAAACSGWDFSNRWFADGKSITTIETTDIVPVDLNCLILKLQETIIKARKMAKVINYDKGFDKRGDINKYFWNPKVKFYTDYHFLNNTKQNSISLAGMYPLCFNIESIKNQKQKAVVMADVLKKKLLKPGGLISVEKNTGQQWDAPNGWAPLQWMSIWGLDRCGQKTLAKDIAQRWIRLNSKVYLRTGKLMEKYNVENLTLEAGGGEYPGQDGFGWTNGVLLGLVKKYSLPSFYFK
;
A
#
# COMPACT_ATOMS: atom_id res chain seq x y z
N MET A 1 20.28 -52.53 32.43
CA MET A 1 20.63 -51.45 31.50
C MET A 1 19.52 -51.33 30.45
N LEU A 2 18.50 -50.52 30.72
CA LEU A 2 17.44 -50.20 29.74
C LEU A 2 17.84 -48.91 29.01
N ARG A 3 18.05 -48.99 27.70
CA ARG A 3 18.22 -47.79 26.83
C ARG A 3 16.85 -47.26 26.48
N PHE A 4 16.48 -46.08 27.00
CA PHE A 4 15.34 -45.32 26.54
C PHE A 4 15.76 -44.58 25.27
N THR A 5 15.19 -44.97 24.14
CA THR A 5 15.30 -44.26 22.87
C THR A 5 14.23 -43.16 22.86
N PHE A 6 14.64 -41.90 23.00
CA PHE A 6 13.76 -40.74 22.82
C PHE A 6 13.50 -40.59 21.32
N ILE A 7 12.28 -40.87 20.90
CA ILE A 7 11.77 -40.54 19.57
C ILE A 7 11.38 -39.06 19.62
N PHE A 8 12.20 -38.22 18.99
CA PHE A 8 11.82 -36.84 18.66
C PHE A 8 10.77 -36.85 17.55
N ILE A 9 9.51 -36.66 17.93
CA ILE A 9 8.45 -36.34 16.96
C ILE A 9 8.66 -34.87 16.57
N LEU A 10 9.38 -34.64 15.46
CA LEU A 10 9.33 -33.38 14.74
C LEU A 10 7.90 -33.26 14.18
N ALA A 11 7.07 -32.42 14.80
CA ALA A 11 5.86 -31.93 14.18
C ALA A 11 6.27 -31.01 13.00
N LEU A 12 6.46 -31.61 11.83
CA LEU A 12 6.50 -30.92 10.56
C LEU A 12 5.11 -30.31 10.35
N PHE A 13 4.96 -29.04 10.72
CA PHE A 13 3.93 -28.21 10.14
C PHE A 13 4.25 -28.08 8.64
N SER A 14 3.73 -29.01 7.86
CA SER A 14 3.57 -28.83 6.44
C SER A 14 2.58 -27.69 6.24
N PHE A 15 3.10 -26.44 6.18
CA PHE A 15 2.38 -25.36 5.56
C PHE A 15 2.21 -25.78 4.10
N SER A 16 1.03 -26.31 3.78
CA SER A 16 0.61 -26.42 2.40
C SER A 16 0.73 -25.03 1.81
N SER A 17 1.63 -24.86 0.84
CA SER A 17 1.61 -23.70 -0.05
C SER A 17 0.16 -23.59 -0.52
N PHE A 18 -0.55 -22.55 -0.13
CA PHE A 18 -1.79 -22.17 -0.76
C PHE A 18 -1.43 -21.93 -2.23
N ALA A 19 -1.68 -22.90 -3.05
CA ALA A 19 -1.29 -22.86 -4.43
C ALA A 19 -2.04 -21.70 -5.08
N GLN A 20 -1.32 -20.85 -5.80
CA GLN A 20 -1.82 -19.82 -6.70
C GLN A 20 -2.85 -20.35 -7.71
N GLU A 21 -3.01 -21.66 -7.80
CA GLU A 21 -3.92 -22.39 -8.68
C GLU A 21 -5.41 -22.13 -8.42
N ASN A 22 -5.80 -21.55 -7.27
CA ASN A 22 -7.20 -21.33 -6.90
C ASN A 22 -7.65 -19.86 -6.91
N TYR A 23 -6.81 -18.92 -7.38
CA TYR A 23 -7.25 -17.54 -7.46
C TYR A 23 -8.22 -17.31 -8.62
N PRO A 24 -9.28 -16.48 -8.44
CA PRO A 24 -10.14 -16.09 -9.54
C PRO A 24 -9.31 -15.47 -10.67
N PRO A 25 -9.60 -15.80 -11.93
CA PRO A 25 -8.83 -15.29 -13.06
C PRO A 25 -8.95 -13.76 -13.16
N THR A 26 -7.88 -13.14 -13.60
CA THR A 26 -7.80 -11.69 -13.79
C THR A 26 -8.41 -11.25 -15.12
N PRO A 27 -8.91 -10.01 -15.29
CA PRO A 27 -9.53 -9.54 -16.52
C PRO A 27 -8.70 -9.75 -17.78
N ASP A 28 -7.39 -9.59 -17.72
CA ASP A 28 -6.48 -9.87 -18.85
C ASP A 28 -6.46 -11.35 -19.26
N LYS A 29 -6.55 -12.27 -18.27
CA LYS A 29 -6.66 -13.72 -18.54
C LYS A 29 -8.04 -14.11 -19.07
N ILE A 30 -9.10 -13.42 -18.62
CA ILE A 30 -10.48 -13.70 -19.04
C ILE A 30 -10.73 -13.22 -20.47
N TYR A 31 -10.36 -11.96 -20.78
CA TYR A 31 -10.74 -11.29 -22.01
C TYR A 31 -9.63 -11.27 -23.09
N GLY A 32 -8.41 -11.66 -22.76
CA GLY A 32 -7.29 -11.81 -23.70
C GLY A 32 -7.11 -10.60 -24.62
N GLN A 33 -7.24 -10.81 -25.94
CA GLN A 33 -7.03 -9.71 -26.92
C GLN A 33 -8.04 -8.56 -26.77
N LEU A 34 -9.28 -8.83 -26.38
CA LEU A 34 -10.27 -7.77 -26.11
C LEU A 34 -9.76 -6.84 -24.99
N PHE A 35 -9.19 -7.40 -23.91
CA PHE A 35 -8.60 -6.60 -22.84
C PHE A 35 -7.49 -5.70 -23.35
N ILE A 36 -6.54 -6.25 -24.11
CA ILE A 36 -5.40 -5.50 -24.66
C ILE A 36 -5.90 -4.36 -25.55
N ASP A 37 -6.82 -4.65 -26.47
CA ASP A 37 -7.33 -3.65 -27.43
C ASP A 37 -8.08 -2.51 -26.73
N VAL A 38 -8.84 -2.80 -25.67
CA VAL A 38 -9.53 -1.79 -24.86
C VAL A 38 -8.54 -0.87 -24.15
N GLN A 39 -7.50 -1.45 -23.53
CA GLN A 39 -6.52 -0.69 -22.76
C GLN A 39 -5.62 0.17 -23.66
N VAL A 40 -5.10 -0.41 -24.75
CA VAL A 40 -4.19 0.30 -25.66
C VAL A 40 -4.89 1.39 -26.47
N LYS A 41 -6.16 1.17 -26.88
CA LYS A 41 -6.94 2.19 -27.60
C LYS A 41 -7.52 3.29 -26.73
N ASN A 42 -7.33 3.21 -25.40
CA ASN A 42 -7.76 4.21 -24.42
C ASN A 42 -9.23 4.64 -24.62
N ILE A 43 -10.13 3.65 -24.77
CA ILE A 43 -11.56 3.95 -24.97
C ILE A 43 -12.25 4.54 -23.74
N PHE A 44 -11.63 4.40 -22.58
CA PHE A 44 -11.98 5.03 -21.32
C PHE A 44 -10.90 6.03 -20.88
N PRO A 45 -11.22 6.97 -19.97
CA PRO A 45 -10.27 7.99 -19.51
C PRO A 45 -9.15 7.42 -18.63
N ASP A 46 -9.27 6.17 -18.17
CA ASP A 46 -8.27 5.44 -17.40
C ASP A 46 -8.38 3.92 -17.61
N ASN A 47 -7.29 3.19 -17.33
CA ASN A 47 -7.27 1.73 -17.51
C ASN A 47 -8.06 0.97 -16.43
N LYS A 48 -8.34 1.60 -15.27
CA LYS A 48 -9.08 0.95 -14.17
C LYS A 48 -10.56 0.78 -14.50
N THR A 49 -11.13 1.67 -15.29
CA THR A 49 -12.56 1.60 -15.65
C THR A 49 -12.92 0.24 -16.25
N PHE A 50 -12.16 -0.27 -17.21
CA PHE A 50 -12.49 -1.54 -17.87
C PHE A 50 -12.33 -2.75 -16.95
N VAL A 51 -11.28 -2.83 -16.15
CA VAL A 51 -11.06 -3.97 -15.23
C VAL A 51 -12.09 -4.07 -14.11
N ASP A 52 -12.82 -2.97 -13.85
CA ASP A 52 -13.91 -2.88 -12.88
C ASP A 52 -15.30 -3.12 -13.51
N CYS A 53 -15.40 -3.21 -14.84
CA CYS A 53 -16.67 -3.50 -15.52
C CYS A 53 -17.20 -4.88 -15.15
N ILE A 54 -18.51 -5.03 -15.16
CA ILE A 54 -19.22 -6.29 -14.94
C ILE A 54 -19.73 -6.79 -16.30
N ALA A 55 -19.39 -8.02 -16.66
CA ALA A 55 -19.90 -8.62 -17.89
C ALA A 55 -21.41 -8.88 -17.79
N LYS A 56 -22.18 -8.44 -18.80
CA LYS A 56 -23.65 -8.63 -18.85
C LYS A 56 -24.06 -10.07 -19.18
N ILE A 57 -23.17 -10.81 -19.84
CA ILE A 57 -23.33 -12.23 -20.19
C ILE A 57 -22.04 -12.98 -19.87
N ASN A 58 -22.04 -14.31 -20.11
CA ASN A 58 -20.86 -15.13 -19.85
C ASN A 58 -19.61 -14.55 -20.57
N PRO A 59 -18.50 -14.30 -19.87
CA PRO A 59 -17.28 -13.75 -20.46
C PRO A 59 -16.76 -14.51 -21.70
N LYS A 60 -16.89 -15.84 -21.74
CA LYS A 60 -16.47 -16.65 -22.89
C LYS A 60 -17.29 -16.32 -24.16
N GLU A 61 -18.58 -16.03 -23.98
CA GLU A 61 -19.45 -15.63 -25.10
C GLU A 61 -19.08 -14.25 -25.61
N ILE A 62 -18.74 -13.32 -24.72
CA ILE A 62 -18.27 -11.97 -25.11
C ILE A 62 -16.97 -12.08 -25.92
N VAL A 63 -16.01 -12.88 -25.46
CA VAL A 63 -14.74 -13.10 -26.18
C VAL A 63 -14.97 -13.70 -27.56
N LYS A 64 -15.85 -14.71 -27.67
CA LYS A 64 -16.24 -15.32 -28.95
C LYS A 64 -16.84 -14.28 -29.88
N LYS A 65 -17.84 -13.54 -29.42
CA LYS A 65 -18.50 -12.46 -30.18
C LYS A 65 -17.51 -11.40 -30.65
N TYR A 66 -16.56 -11.00 -29.77
CA TYR A 66 -15.50 -10.06 -30.14
C TYR A 66 -14.65 -10.57 -31.31
N HIS A 67 -14.21 -11.82 -31.28
CA HIS A 67 -13.44 -12.43 -32.38
C HIS A 67 -14.21 -12.50 -33.69
N GLU A 68 -15.52 -12.71 -33.66
CA GLU A 68 -16.39 -12.79 -34.82
C GLU A 68 -16.70 -11.40 -35.41
N GLU A 69 -16.67 -10.34 -34.59
CA GLU A 69 -17.11 -9.00 -34.99
C GLU A 69 -15.98 -8.01 -35.27
N LYS A 70 -14.83 -8.16 -34.60
CA LYS A 70 -13.75 -7.15 -34.63
C LYS A 70 -13.19 -6.81 -36.02
N SER A 71 -13.32 -7.70 -36.99
CA SER A 71 -12.86 -7.52 -38.39
C SER A 71 -13.96 -7.11 -39.35
N LYS A 72 -15.22 -6.96 -38.89
CA LYS A 72 -16.33 -6.52 -39.73
C LYS A 72 -16.26 -5.04 -40.02
N GLU A 73 -16.69 -4.63 -41.18
CA GLU A 73 -16.83 -3.22 -41.57
C GLU A 73 -17.80 -2.51 -40.59
N GLY A 74 -17.41 -1.32 -40.13
CA GLY A 74 -18.19 -0.55 -39.14
C GLY A 74 -18.09 -1.01 -37.70
N PHE A 75 -17.20 -1.97 -37.35
CA PHE A 75 -17.00 -2.35 -35.95
C PHE A 75 -16.45 -1.20 -35.13
N ASP A 76 -17.15 -0.85 -34.04
CA ASP A 76 -16.71 0.14 -33.06
C ASP A 76 -16.48 -0.55 -31.69
N LEU A 77 -15.24 -0.52 -31.21
CA LEU A 77 -14.83 -1.19 -29.98
C LEU A 77 -15.54 -0.60 -28.74
N LYS A 78 -15.75 0.71 -28.70
CA LYS A 78 -16.39 1.36 -27.55
C LYS A 78 -17.85 0.94 -27.44
N THR A 79 -18.57 0.96 -28.55
CA THR A 79 -19.95 0.47 -28.62
C THR A 79 -20.03 -1.00 -28.22
N PHE A 80 -19.14 -1.85 -28.75
CA PHE A 80 -19.07 -3.27 -28.38
C PHE A 80 -18.91 -3.44 -26.87
N VAL A 81 -18.03 -2.69 -26.22
CA VAL A 81 -17.81 -2.77 -24.77
C VAL A 81 -19.06 -2.30 -24.02
N LEU A 82 -19.66 -1.17 -24.39
CA LEU A 82 -20.87 -0.65 -23.74
C LEU A 82 -22.08 -1.61 -23.87
N ASP A 83 -22.18 -2.34 -24.98
CA ASP A 83 -23.25 -3.31 -25.19
C ASP A 83 -23.08 -4.57 -24.32
N ASN A 84 -21.85 -4.99 -24.06
CA ASN A 84 -21.56 -6.27 -23.40
C ASN A 84 -21.14 -6.14 -21.94
N PHE A 85 -20.88 -4.92 -21.44
CA PHE A 85 -20.46 -4.69 -20.04
C PHE A 85 -21.29 -3.59 -19.38
N GLU A 86 -21.49 -3.73 -18.07
CA GLU A 86 -21.95 -2.67 -17.19
C GLU A 86 -20.72 -1.88 -16.70
N LEU A 87 -20.77 -0.57 -16.88
CA LEU A 87 -19.71 0.30 -16.33
C LEU A 87 -19.79 0.37 -14.81
N PRO A 88 -18.64 0.51 -14.13
CA PRO A 88 -18.65 0.75 -12.70
C PRO A 88 -19.45 2.02 -12.37
N ALA A 89 -20.29 1.96 -11.35
CA ALA A 89 -21.10 3.10 -10.91
C ALA A 89 -20.24 4.36 -10.68
N ALA A 90 -20.78 5.53 -11.02
CA ALA A 90 -20.11 6.79 -10.69
C ALA A 90 -19.84 6.86 -9.19
N PRO A 91 -18.68 7.39 -8.76
CA PRO A 91 -18.39 7.56 -7.34
C PRO A 91 -19.50 8.38 -6.67
N PRO A 92 -20.11 7.88 -5.58
CA PRO A 92 -21.19 8.61 -4.89
C PRO A 92 -20.78 10.02 -4.44
N VAL A 93 -19.50 10.20 -4.14
CA VAL A 93 -18.92 11.49 -3.72
C VAL A 93 -19.03 12.58 -4.78
N LEU A 94 -19.06 12.23 -6.07
CA LEU A 94 -19.24 13.21 -7.16
C LEU A 94 -20.60 13.91 -7.10
N ASN A 95 -21.61 13.28 -6.52
CA ASN A 95 -22.96 13.81 -6.37
C ASN A 95 -23.23 14.40 -4.98
N TYR A 96 -22.25 14.33 -4.06
CA TYR A 96 -22.39 14.88 -2.73
C TYR A 96 -22.12 16.39 -2.76
N VAL A 97 -23.15 17.18 -2.46
CA VAL A 97 -23.03 18.64 -2.37
C VAL A 97 -22.71 19.01 -0.93
N MET A 98 -21.70 19.85 -0.75
CA MET A 98 -21.35 20.40 0.57
C MET A 98 -22.56 21.08 1.22
N GLN A 99 -23.02 20.56 2.35
CA GLN A 99 -24.12 21.13 3.13
C GLN A 99 -23.61 21.85 4.37
N GLU A 100 -22.45 21.46 4.90
CA GLU A 100 -21.87 21.97 6.13
C GLU A 100 -20.63 22.83 5.86
N LYS A 101 -20.51 23.92 6.61
CA LYS A 101 -19.28 24.73 6.65
C LYS A 101 -18.21 24.09 7.57
N ASP A 102 -18.63 23.27 8.53
CA ASP A 102 -17.72 22.55 9.44
C ASP A 102 -17.23 21.25 8.78
N VAL A 103 -15.94 21.17 8.53
CA VAL A 103 -15.32 20.01 7.86
C VAL A 103 -15.49 18.71 8.66
N THR A 104 -15.59 18.78 9.98
CA THR A 104 -15.78 17.57 10.81
C THR A 104 -17.19 17.02 10.70
N MET A 105 -18.19 17.89 10.60
CA MET A 105 -19.58 17.49 10.31
C MET A 105 -19.70 16.92 8.90
N HIS A 106 -19.07 17.54 7.93
CA HIS A 106 -19.02 17.01 6.56
C HIS A 106 -18.44 15.58 6.51
N ILE A 107 -17.31 15.33 7.18
CA ILE A 107 -16.71 13.98 7.23
C ILE A 107 -17.68 12.99 7.89
N ASN A 108 -18.38 13.39 8.96
CA ASN A 108 -19.36 12.51 9.61
C ASN A 108 -20.46 12.05 8.65
N ASN A 109 -20.92 12.94 7.77
CA ASN A 109 -21.92 12.62 6.76
C ASN A 109 -21.34 11.79 5.61
N LEU A 110 -20.05 12.01 5.27
CA LEU A 110 -19.38 11.23 4.22
C LEU A 110 -19.24 9.74 4.56
N TRP A 111 -19.17 9.36 5.83
CA TRP A 111 -19.03 7.93 6.18
C TRP A 111 -20.16 7.08 5.59
N SER A 112 -21.40 7.57 5.61
CA SER A 112 -22.53 6.85 5.01
C SER A 112 -22.41 6.74 3.48
N VAL A 113 -21.84 7.76 2.83
CA VAL A 113 -21.61 7.79 1.36
C VAL A 113 -20.50 6.81 0.94
N LEU A 114 -19.47 6.69 1.78
CA LEU A 114 -18.32 5.80 1.52
C LEU A 114 -18.54 4.35 1.99
N THR A 115 -19.61 4.10 2.76
CA THR A 115 -19.96 2.74 3.20
C THR A 115 -20.46 1.91 2.04
N ARG A 116 -20.03 0.66 2.00
CA ARG A 116 -20.59 -0.42 1.16
C ARG A 116 -21.16 -1.46 2.09
N ASP A 117 -22.30 -2.01 1.71
CA ASP A 117 -22.86 -3.19 2.36
C ASP A 117 -22.00 -4.43 2.04
N ALA A 118 -22.27 -5.54 2.72
CA ALA A 118 -21.69 -6.82 2.38
C ALA A 118 -21.90 -7.15 0.89
N ASP A 119 -20.85 -7.60 0.23
CA ASP A 119 -20.88 -7.88 -1.20
C ASP A 119 -21.66 -9.14 -1.50
N LYS A 120 -22.31 -9.16 -2.67
CA LYS A 120 -22.89 -10.37 -3.24
C LYS A 120 -21.93 -10.97 -4.25
N GLU A 121 -21.79 -12.30 -4.22
CA GLU A 121 -20.98 -13.00 -5.19
C GLU A 121 -21.49 -12.74 -6.62
N ASN A 122 -20.58 -12.38 -7.51
CA ASN A 122 -20.85 -12.16 -8.92
C ASN A 122 -19.69 -12.71 -9.77
N PRO A 123 -19.85 -13.86 -10.44
CA PRO A 123 -18.80 -14.51 -11.22
C PRO A 123 -18.37 -13.68 -12.45
N ASN A 124 -19.14 -12.68 -12.85
CA ASN A 124 -18.86 -11.79 -13.97
C ASN A 124 -18.09 -10.51 -13.56
N SER A 125 -17.73 -10.38 -12.28
CA SER A 125 -17.02 -9.25 -11.72
C SER A 125 -15.61 -9.62 -11.26
N SER A 126 -14.68 -8.67 -11.34
CA SER A 126 -13.35 -8.82 -10.72
C SER A 126 -13.37 -8.60 -9.19
N LEU A 127 -14.50 -8.15 -8.62
CA LEU A 127 -14.63 -7.90 -7.19
C LEU A 127 -14.59 -9.22 -6.40
N LEU A 128 -13.74 -9.26 -5.37
CA LEU A 128 -13.70 -10.34 -4.38
C LEU A 128 -14.72 -10.00 -3.29
N PRO A 129 -15.82 -10.78 -3.13
CA PRO A 129 -16.90 -10.40 -2.23
C PRO A 129 -16.47 -10.44 -0.77
N LEU A 130 -16.88 -9.44 -0.01
CA LEU A 130 -16.64 -9.32 1.43
C LEU A 130 -17.92 -9.56 2.23
N PRO A 131 -17.85 -10.32 3.34
CA PRO A 131 -19.04 -10.73 4.10
C PRO A 131 -19.66 -9.64 4.98
N ASN A 132 -18.94 -8.54 5.25
CA ASN A 132 -19.43 -7.47 6.11
C ASN A 132 -19.35 -6.11 5.41
N SER A 133 -20.07 -5.11 5.91
CA SER A 133 -19.98 -3.74 5.42
C SER A 133 -18.58 -3.14 5.64
N TYR A 134 -18.19 -2.20 4.79
CA TYR A 134 -16.86 -1.59 4.81
C TYR A 134 -16.86 -0.17 4.22
N ILE A 135 -15.80 0.59 4.49
CA ILE A 135 -15.57 1.92 3.90
C ILE A 135 -14.59 1.80 2.72
N VAL A 136 -14.94 2.41 1.59
CA VAL A 136 -14.04 2.56 0.44
C VAL A 136 -13.26 3.87 0.54
N PRO A 137 -12.05 3.98 -0.09
CA PRO A 137 -11.29 5.23 -0.09
C PRO A 137 -12.04 6.41 -0.71
N GLY A 138 -12.79 6.18 -1.77
CA GLY A 138 -13.52 7.21 -2.52
C GLY A 138 -12.96 7.47 -3.91
N GLY A 139 -13.60 8.37 -4.67
CA GLY A 139 -13.22 8.64 -6.05
C GLY A 139 -13.30 7.38 -6.93
N ARG A 140 -12.24 7.11 -7.70
CA ARG A 140 -12.12 5.92 -8.56
C ARG A 140 -11.92 4.62 -7.78
N PHE A 141 -11.61 4.68 -6.48
CA PHE A 141 -11.35 3.54 -5.59
C PHE A 141 -12.66 3.08 -4.94
N ARG A 142 -13.32 2.11 -5.56
CA ARG A 142 -14.68 1.65 -5.22
C ARG A 142 -14.70 0.35 -4.41
N GLU A 143 -13.53 -0.22 -4.14
CA GLU A 143 -13.26 -1.40 -3.34
C GLU A 143 -12.53 -1.04 -2.03
N ILE A 144 -12.43 -1.98 -1.08
CA ILE A 144 -11.59 -1.78 0.12
C ILE A 144 -10.11 -1.82 -0.27
N TYR A 145 -9.30 -0.94 0.31
CA TYR A 145 -7.84 -0.95 0.16
C TYR A 145 -7.19 -1.19 1.51
N TYR A 146 -6.09 -1.97 1.50
CA TYR A 146 -5.53 -2.51 2.72
C TYR A 146 -5.01 -1.41 3.66
N TRP A 147 -3.91 -0.74 3.33
CA TRP A 147 -3.30 0.22 4.26
C TRP A 147 -4.15 1.48 4.48
N ASP A 148 -4.93 1.92 3.46
CA ASP A 148 -5.87 3.04 3.53
C ASP A 148 -6.85 2.90 4.68
N SER A 149 -7.32 1.67 4.88
CA SER A 149 -8.32 1.33 5.89
C SER A 149 -7.84 1.63 7.32
N TYR A 150 -6.56 1.41 7.63
CA TYR A 150 -6.03 1.76 8.95
C TYR A 150 -6.17 3.25 9.26
N PHE A 151 -5.85 4.10 8.29
CA PHE A 151 -5.93 5.55 8.47
C PHE A 151 -7.38 6.05 8.49
N THR A 152 -8.26 5.44 7.69
CA THR A 152 -9.71 5.64 7.75
C THR A 152 -10.26 5.28 9.14
N MET A 153 -9.84 4.16 9.71
CA MET A 153 -10.24 3.71 11.06
C MET A 153 -9.87 4.70 12.17
N GLN A 154 -8.86 5.56 12.00
CA GLN A 154 -8.53 6.59 12.99
C GLN A 154 -9.69 7.59 13.16
N GLY A 155 -10.33 7.98 12.05
CA GLY A 155 -11.49 8.86 12.07
C GLY A 155 -12.76 8.15 12.55
N LEU A 156 -12.99 6.92 12.11
CA LEU A 156 -14.10 6.10 12.59
C LEU A 156 -14.03 5.92 14.11
N LYS A 157 -12.83 5.67 14.65
CA LYS A 157 -12.61 5.61 16.11
C LYS A 157 -12.91 6.95 16.79
N ALA A 158 -12.47 8.06 16.19
CA ALA A 158 -12.74 9.40 16.74
C ALA A 158 -14.26 9.70 16.83
N ASN A 159 -15.05 9.12 15.93
CA ASN A 159 -16.50 9.25 15.85
C ASN A 159 -17.28 8.13 16.56
N GLY A 160 -16.60 7.17 17.22
CA GLY A 160 -17.24 6.07 17.93
C GLY A 160 -17.88 5.01 17.02
N GLN A 161 -17.51 4.94 15.75
CA GLN A 161 -18.02 3.98 14.75
C GLN A 161 -17.38 2.59 14.93
N THR A 162 -17.61 1.96 16.08
CA THR A 162 -16.93 0.70 16.46
C THR A 162 -17.35 -0.47 15.59
N GLU A 163 -18.62 -0.57 15.22
CA GLU A 163 -19.15 -1.69 14.43
C GLU A 163 -18.50 -1.77 13.05
N ILE A 164 -18.43 -0.64 12.34
CA ILE A 164 -17.80 -0.62 11.00
C ILE A 164 -16.30 -0.90 11.06
N ILE A 165 -15.60 -0.49 12.14
CA ILE A 165 -14.20 -0.86 12.36
C ILE A 165 -14.06 -2.37 12.52
N GLU A 166 -14.91 -3.00 13.34
CA GLU A 166 -14.89 -4.46 13.53
C GLU A 166 -15.19 -5.21 12.24
N ASN A 167 -16.18 -4.77 11.48
CA ASN A 167 -16.53 -5.31 10.17
C ASN A 167 -15.36 -5.26 9.18
N MET A 168 -14.65 -4.13 9.13
CA MET A 168 -13.47 -3.99 8.27
C MET A 168 -12.32 -4.90 8.71
N VAL A 169 -12.05 -5.03 10.01
CA VAL A 169 -11.04 -5.97 10.54
C VAL A 169 -11.42 -7.41 10.20
N GLU A 170 -12.70 -7.78 10.36
CA GLU A 170 -13.20 -9.13 10.02
C GLU A 170 -13.11 -9.41 8.52
N ASN A 171 -13.36 -8.42 7.67
CA ASN A 171 -13.19 -8.54 6.22
C ASN A 171 -11.72 -8.81 5.84
N PHE A 172 -10.77 -8.14 6.48
CA PHE A 172 -9.33 -8.43 6.26
C PHE A 172 -8.94 -9.81 6.79
N ALA A 173 -9.47 -10.22 7.93
CA ALA A 173 -9.29 -11.57 8.45
C ALA A 173 -9.88 -12.63 7.49
N TYR A 174 -11.06 -12.37 6.92
CA TYR A 174 -11.67 -13.20 5.88
C TYR A 174 -10.78 -13.34 4.64
N LEU A 175 -10.19 -12.22 4.16
CA LEU A 175 -9.27 -12.26 3.00
C LEU A 175 -8.03 -13.11 3.30
N ILE A 176 -7.46 -13.02 4.50
CA ILE A 176 -6.34 -13.88 4.92
C ILE A 176 -6.75 -15.36 4.92
N ARG A 177 -7.91 -15.70 5.49
CA ARG A 177 -8.41 -17.08 5.55
C ARG A 177 -8.67 -17.64 4.15
N THR A 178 -9.15 -16.81 3.23
CA THR A 178 -9.57 -17.23 1.90
C THR A 178 -8.40 -17.28 0.90
N TYR A 179 -7.51 -16.29 0.94
CA TYR A 179 -6.45 -16.12 -0.07
C TYR A 179 -5.02 -16.22 0.50
N GLY A 180 -4.88 -16.48 1.80
CA GLY A 180 -3.58 -16.59 2.48
C GLY A 180 -2.92 -15.25 2.81
N HIS A 181 -3.45 -14.13 2.33
CA HIS A 181 -2.94 -12.77 2.59
C HIS A 181 -4.02 -11.73 2.34
N ILE A 182 -3.73 -10.48 2.69
CA ILE A 182 -4.57 -9.33 2.31
C ILE A 182 -4.05 -8.78 0.98
N PRO A 183 -4.86 -8.81 -0.11
CA PRO A 183 -4.47 -8.21 -1.37
C PRO A 183 -4.45 -6.67 -1.27
N ASN A 184 -3.84 -6.00 -2.25
CA ASN A 184 -3.80 -4.54 -2.37
C ASN A 184 -5.20 -3.88 -2.20
N GLY A 185 -6.21 -4.49 -2.80
CA GLY A 185 -7.64 -4.22 -2.65
C GLY A 185 -8.43 -5.47 -3.01
N ASN A 186 -9.74 -5.52 -2.72
CA ASN A 186 -10.55 -6.72 -2.97
C ASN A 186 -10.98 -6.88 -4.45
N ARG A 187 -9.97 -6.97 -5.34
CA ARG A 187 -10.14 -7.29 -6.77
C ARG A 187 -9.25 -8.46 -7.18
N SER A 188 -9.68 -9.29 -8.11
CA SER A 188 -8.94 -10.46 -8.56
C SER A 188 -7.55 -10.10 -9.13
N TYR A 189 -7.42 -8.95 -9.78
CA TYR A 189 -6.17 -8.46 -10.36
C TYR A 189 -5.18 -7.89 -9.31
N TYR A 190 -5.58 -7.81 -8.04
CA TYR A 190 -4.72 -7.43 -6.93
C TYR A 190 -4.18 -8.62 -6.12
N LEU A 191 -4.62 -9.84 -6.39
CA LEU A 191 -4.24 -11.03 -5.61
C LEU A 191 -2.74 -11.40 -5.72
N SER A 192 -2.04 -10.92 -6.76
CA SER A 192 -0.61 -11.18 -6.91
C SER A 192 0.29 -10.36 -5.98
N ARG A 193 -0.27 -9.35 -5.29
CA ARG A 193 0.44 -8.49 -4.34
C ARG A 193 -0.41 -8.08 -3.15
N SER A 194 0.26 -7.68 -2.07
CA SER A 194 -0.35 -7.02 -0.91
C SER A 194 -0.12 -5.50 -0.96
N GLN A 195 -0.31 -4.83 0.16
CA GLN A 195 0.13 -3.47 0.49
C GLN A 195 0.90 -3.47 1.83
N PRO A 196 1.38 -2.33 2.36
CA PRO A 196 2.04 -2.29 3.66
C PRO A 196 1.20 -2.96 4.76
N PRO A 197 1.79 -3.88 5.58
CA PRO A 197 1.03 -4.75 6.48
C PRO A 197 0.57 -4.02 7.75
N TYR A 198 -0.60 -3.43 7.69
CA TYR A 198 -1.22 -2.69 8.80
C TYR A 198 -2.20 -3.51 9.64
N PHE A 199 -2.44 -4.79 9.35
CA PHE A 199 -3.46 -5.59 10.03
C PHE A 199 -3.22 -5.68 11.55
N ALA A 200 -1.96 -5.89 11.98
CA ALA A 200 -1.63 -5.89 13.40
C ALA A 200 -1.97 -4.55 14.11
N LEU A 201 -1.81 -3.42 13.41
CA LEU A 201 -2.20 -2.10 13.93
C LEU A 201 -3.72 -1.89 13.93
N MET A 202 -4.45 -2.50 13.00
CA MET A 202 -5.93 -2.50 12.98
C MET A 202 -6.48 -3.35 14.14
N VAL A 203 -5.89 -4.53 14.38
CA VAL A 203 -6.20 -5.38 15.55
C VAL A 203 -5.94 -4.62 16.86
N GLU A 204 -4.80 -3.93 16.96
CA GLU A 204 -4.46 -3.11 18.14
C GLU A 204 -5.44 -1.93 18.33
N LEU A 205 -5.86 -1.29 17.23
CA LEU A 205 -6.85 -0.22 17.26
C LEU A 205 -8.20 -0.76 17.79
N LEU A 206 -8.67 -1.88 17.26
CA LEU A 206 -9.91 -2.52 17.70
C LEU A 206 -9.81 -3.00 19.17
N ALA A 207 -8.67 -3.60 19.57
CA ALA A 207 -8.41 -3.99 20.95
C ALA A 207 -8.45 -2.80 21.91
N SER A 208 -8.01 -1.62 21.49
CA SER A 208 -8.09 -0.40 22.30
C SER A 208 -9.52 0.09 22.57
N ILE A 209 -10.51 -0.48 21.86
CA ILE A 209 -11.94 -0.16 22.02
C ILE A 209 -12.68 -1.29 22.74
N LYS A 210 -12.41 -2.55 22.34
CA LYS A 210 -13.19 -3.73 22.77
C LYS A 210 -12.52 -4.56 23.85
N GLY A 211 -11.23 -4.36 24.10
CA GLY A 211 -10.47 -5.14 25.07
C GLY A 211 -9.44 -6.08 24.44
N ASP A 212 -8.63 -6.66 25.30
CA ASP A 212 -7.44 -7.42 24.91
C ASP A 212 -7.74 -8.79 24.26
N GLU A 213 -8.95 -9.35 24.42
CA GLU A 213 -9.41 -10.57 23.76
C GLU A 213 -9.37 -10.49 22.23
N VAL A 214 -9.43 -9.29 21.67
CA VAL A 214 -9.29 -9.06 20.21
C VAL A 214 -7.95 -9.57 19.68
N TYR A 215 -6.86 -9.48 20.47
CA TYR A 215 -5.56 -10.02 20.05
C TYR A 215 -5.59 -11.55 19.91
N ILE A 216 -6.31 -12.23 20.80
CA ILE A 216 -6.45 -13.70 20.74
C ILE A 216 -7.34 -14.09 19.57
N LYS A 217 -8.43 -13.35 19.36
CA LYS A 217 -9.38 -13.61 18.26
C LYS A 217 -8.70 -13.65 16.89
N TYR A 218 -7.77 -12.73 16.62
CA TYR A 218 -7.11 -12.59 15.31
C TYR A 218 -5.66 -13.10 15.29
N LEU A 219 -5.24 -13.89 16.29
CA LEU A 219 -3.88 -14.43 16.36
C LEU A 219 -3.52 -15.25 15.12
N ASN A 220 -4.41 -16.15 14.71
CA ASN A 220 -4.17 -17.06 13.60
C ASN A 220 -4.00 -16.30 12.27
N GLU A 221 -4.81 -15.29 12.03
CA GLU A 221 -4.72 -14.46 10.83
C GLU A 221 -3.43 -13.62 10.81
N MET A 222 -3.01 -13.07 11.95
CA MET A 222 -1.72 -12.37 12.05
C MET A 222 -0.54 -13.32 11.77
N GLU A 223 -0.60 -14.56 12.22
CA GLU A 223 0.41 -15.59 11.94
C GLU A 223 0.46 -15.96 10.47
N HIS A 224 -0.69 -16.08 9.79
CA HIS A 224 -0.76 -16.32 8.35
C HIS A 224 -0.21 -15.13 7.55
N GLU A 225 -0.53 -13.90 7.93
CA GLU A 225 0.06 -12.72 7.29
C GLU A 225 1.58 -12.68 7.47
N TYR A 226 2.07 -13.00 8.68
CA TYR A 226 3.52 -13.08 8.90
C TYR A 226 4.17 -14.18 8.04
N ALA A 227 3.53 -15.33 7.92
CA ALA A 227 4.00 -16.43 7.05
C ALA A 227 4.06 -16.01 5.57
N TYR A 228 3.07 -15.26 5.07
CA TYR A 228 3.09 -14.69 3.73
C TYR A 228 4.31 -13.77 3.50
N TRP A 229 4.62 -12.88 4.45
CA TRP A 229 5.78 -11.99 4.36
C TRP A 229 7.11 -12.71 4.53
N MET A 230 7.13 -13.90 5.13
CA MET A 230 8.32 -14.71 5.38
C MET A 230 8.41 -15.95 4.49
N GLU A 231 7.59 -16.03 3.43
CA GLU A 231 7.57 -17.17 2.50
C GLU A 231 8.97 -17.45 1.94
N GLY A 232 9.42 -18.73 2.05
CA GLY A 232 10.72 -19.19 1.57
C GLY A 232 11.93 -18.82 2.44
N ALA A 233 11.76 -18.08 3.54
CA ALA A 233 12.86 -17.61 4.39
C ALA A 233 13.78 -18.74 4.88
N SER A 234 13.22 -19.90 5.25
CA SER A 234 13.98 -21.03 5.82
C SER A 234 14.96 -21.70 4.84
N SER A 235 14.73 -21.57 3.53
CA SER A 235 15.57 -22.17 2.49
C SER A 235 16.67 -21.25 1.98
N LEU A 236 16.64 -19.95 2.32
CA LEU A 236 17.62 -18.98 1.83
C LEU A 236 18.99 -19.15 2.49
N LEU A 237 20.06 -19.06 1.72
CA LEU A 237 21.42 -18.88 2.21
C LEU A 237 21.74 -17.39 2.43
N PRO A 238 22.73 -17.03 3.29
CA PRO A 238 23.14 -15.64 3.46
C PRO A 238 23.54 -14.97 2.14
N GLY A 239 22.92 -13.84 1.85
CA GLY A 239 23.09 -13.09 0.59
C GLY A 239 22.04 -13.39 -0.48
N GLU A 240 21.15 -14.35 -0.26
CA GLU A 240 20.07 -14.69 -1.19
C GLU A 240 18.77 -13.97 -0.87
N SER A 241 17.87 -13.94 -1.85
CA SER A 241 16.52 -13.41 -1.70
C SER A 241 15.51 -14.27 -2.45
N TYR A 242 14.30 -14.36 -1.88
CA TYR A 242 13.16 -15.01 -2.52
C TYR A 242 11.90 -14.20 -2.27
N LYS A 243 11.19 -13.85 -3.33
CA LYS A 243 9.99 -13.02 -3.24
C LYS A 243 10.19 -11.85 -2.27
N ARG A 244 9.43 -11.82 -1.18
CA ARG A 244 9.37 -10.76 -0.16
C ARG A 244 10.52 -10.78 0.85
N VAL A 245 11.35 -11.81 0.86
CA VAL A 245 12.38 -12.00 1.87
C VAL A 245 13.78 -11.84 1.28
N VAL A 246 14.64 -11.15 2.00
CA VAL A 246 16.08 -11.03 1.73
C VAL A 246 16.83 -11.54 2.95
N ARG A 247 17.66 -12.57 2.79
CA ARG A 247 18.61 -13.00 3.81
C ARG A 247 19.93 -12.26 3.60
N MET A 248 20.21 -11.31 4.47
CA MET A 248 21.40 -10.49 4.41
C MET A 248 22.67 -11.34 4.62
N LYS A 249 23.85 -10.85 4.17
CA LYS A 249 25.14 -11.57 4.27
C LYS A 249 25.53 -11.99 5.69
N ASP A 250 25.05 -11.27 6.70
CA ASP A 250 25.26 -11.59 8.12
C ASP A 250 24.24 -12.59 8.69
N GLY A 251 23.31 -13.06 7.86
CA GLY A 251 22.25 -14.00 8.23
C GLY A 251 20.95 -13.35 8.69
N SER A 252 20.90 -12.02 8.87
CA SER A 252 19.66 -11.28 9.21
C SER A 252 18.63 -11.41 8.10
N TYR A 253 17.33 -11.39 8.47
CA TYR A 253 16.23 -11.40 7.52
C TYR A 253 15.55 -10.04 7.45
N LEU A 254 15.49 -9.48 6.25
CA LEU A 254 14.75 -8.26 5.94
C LEU A 254 13.70 -8.54 4.87
N ASN A 255 12.72 -7.63 4.73
CA ASN A 255 11.66 -7.77 3.76
C ASN A 255 11.73 -6.66 2.71
N ARG A 256 11.28 -6.99 1.49
CA ARG A 256 11.10 -6.06 0.38
C ARG A 256 9.68 -6.15 -0.17
N TYR A 257 9.23 -5.12 -0.85
CA TYR A 257 7.97 -5.17 -1.60
C TYR A 257 8.12 -6.08 -2.82
N TRP A 258 7.07 -6.81 -3.13
CA TRP A 258 7.07 -7.82 -4.19
C TRP A 258 5.66 -8.07 -4.71
N ASP A 259 5.55 -8.28 -6.02
CA ASP A 259 4.37 -8.78 -6.70
C ASP A 259 4.76 -10.09 -7.41
N ASP A 260 3.93 -11.10 -7.41
CA ASP A 260 4.24 -12.41 -8.01
C ASP A 260 4.17 -12.38 -9.54
N GLU A 261 3.48 -11.41 -10.16
CA GLU A 261 3.41 -11.21 -11.61
C GLU A 261 4.57 -10.33 -12.12
N GLU A 262 4.94 -10.50 -13.41
CA GLU A 262 6.00 -9.76 -14.10
C GLU A 262 5.56 -9.26 -15.48
N LYS A 263 4.32 -8.75 -15.55
CA LYS A 263 3.64 -8.18 -16.71
C LYS A 263 2.99 -6.85 -16.33
N PRO A 264 2.47 -6.07 -17.30
CA PRO A 264 1.79 -4.81 -16.98
C PRO A 264 0.69 -4.99 -15.93
N ARG A 265 0.50 -4.02 -15.03
CA ARG A 265 -0.65 -3.98 -14.13
C ARG A 265 -1.93 -3.83 -14.94
N GLN A 266 -2.96 -4.56 -14.58
CA GLN A 266 -4.21 -4.53 -15.34
C GLN A 266 -4.91 -3.18 -15.29
N GLU A 267 -4.81 -2.48 -14.18
CA GLU A 267 -5.41 -1.17 -13.91
C GLU A 267 -4.59 0.03 -14.42
N SER A 268 -3.39 -0.20 -14.95
CA SER A 268 -2.46 0.81 -15.49
C SER A 268 -1.70 0.28 -16.72
N TYR A 269 -2.37 -0.49 -17.56
CA TYR A 269 -1.74 -1.34 -18.57
C TYR A 269 -0.91 -0.55 -19.60
N ASP A 270 -1.49 0.45 -20.24
CA ASP A 270 -0.84 1.25 -21.29
C ASP A 270 0.33 2.08 -20.72
N ILE A 271 0.17 2.61 -19.51
CA ILE A 271 1.20 3.40 -18.81
C ILE A 271 2.40 2.51 -18.48
N ASP A 272 2.16 1.31 -17.95
CA ASP A 272 3.22 0.36 -17.65
C ASP A 272 3.95 -0.10 -18.91
N VAL A 273 3.22 -0.39 -20.00
CA VAL A 273 3.81 -0.76 -21.29
C VAL A 273 4.70 0.37 -21.81
N ALA A 274 4.20 1.61 -21.82
CA ALA A 274 4.98 2.76 -22.30
C ALA A 274 6.25 3.01 -21.48
N ASN A 275 6.17 2.91 -20.16
CA ASN A 275 7.34 3.05 -19.28
C ASN A 275 8.38 1.95 -19.55
N VAL A 276 7.94 0.70 -19.65
CA VAL A 276 8.84 -0.45 -19.83
C VAL A 276 9.44 -0.46 -21.23
N ASP A 277 8.70 -0.10 -22.28
CA ASP A 277 9.25 0.05 -23.63
C ASP A 277 10.35 1.11 -23.68
N LYS A 278 10.18 2.22 -22.96
CA LYS A 278 11.21 3.24 -22.82
C LYS A 278 12.45 2.70 -22.09
N ILE A 279 12.27 1.91 -21.01
CA ILE A 279 13.39 1.27 -20.29
C ILE A 279 14.17 0.33 -21.21
N VAL A 280 13.47 -0.54 -21.94
CA VAL A 280 14.07 -1.50 -22.88
C VAL A 280 14.80 -0.76 -24.01
N SER A 281 14.20 0.26 -24.60
CA SER A 281 14.82 1.09 -25.64
C SER A 281 16.11 1.76 -25.16
N LEU A 282 16.11 2.36 -23.96
CA LEU A 282 17.31 2.95 -23.36
C LEU A 282 18.40 1.89 -23.08
N TYR A 283 18.02 0.69 -22.64
CA TYR A 283 18.95 -0.39 -22.39
C TYR A 283 19.60 -0.88 -23.69
N THR A 284 18.82 -1.13 -24.75
CA THR A 284 19.30 -1.67 -26.02
C THR A 284 20.14 -0.65 -26.80
N SER A 285 19.77 0.63 -26.79
CA SER A 285 20.53 1.69 -27.49
C SER A 285 21.92 1.94 -26.90
N ASN A 286 22.14 1.60 -25.63
CA ASN A 286 23.40 1.80 -24.93
C ASN A 286 24.31 0.55 -24.88
N LYS A 287 23.92 -0.55 -25.55
CA LYS A 287 24.67 -1.80 -25.55
C LYS A 287 24.92 -2.36 -26.95
N ARG A 288 26.00 -3.12 -27.11
CA ARG A 288 26.24 -3.93 -28.28
C ARG A 288 25.91 -5.37 -27.96
N PHE A 289 25.25 -6.05 -28.87
CA PHE A 289 24.86 -7.45 -28.75
C PHE A 289 25.55 -8.26 -29.86
N GLU A 290 25.89 -9.51 -29.53
CA GLU A 290 26.56 -10.43 -30.47
C GLU A 290 25.61 -10.93 -31.56
N SER A 291 24.32 -10.96 -31.29
CA SER A 291 23.26 -11.35 -32.24
C SER A 291 21.92 -10.67 -31.87
N GLU A 292 20.98 -10.71 -32.82
CA GLU A 292 19.59 -10.25 -32.61
C GLU A 292 18.88 -11.10 -31.54
N GLU A 293 19.13 -12.40 -31.49
CA GLU A 293 18.60 -13.31 -30.45
C GLU A 293 19.11 -12.92 -29.06
N ALA A 294 20.41 -12.61 -28.91
CA ALA A 294 20.99 -12.15 -27.66
C ALA A 294 20.37 -10.81 -27.20
N MET A 295 20.13 -9.91 -28.15
CA MET A 295 19.43 -8.64 -27.88
C MET A 295 17.99 -8.88 -27.42
N GLN A 296 17.25 -9.77 -28.08
CA GLN A 296 15.87 -10.08 -27.71
C GLN A 296 15.80 -10.72 -26.32
N HIS A 297 16.63 -11.71 -26.02
CA HIS A 297 16.68 -12.37 -24.72
C HIS A 297 17.01 -11.38 -23.58
N ALA A 298 17.98 -10.48 -23.81
CA ALA A 298 18.34 -9.43 -22.86
C ALA A 298 17.19 -8.43 -22.67
N SER A 299 16.52 -8.05 -23.75
CA SER A 299 15.34 -7.16 -23.75
C SER A 299 14.19 -7.76 -22.92
N ASP A 300 13.90 -9.05 -23.11
CA ASP A 300 12.86 -9.75 -22.36
C ASP A 300 13.17 -9.84 -20.87
N SER A 301 14.45 -10.05 -20.52
CA SER A 301 14.90 -10.05 -19.12
C SER A 301 14.69 -8.67 -18.46
N VAL A 302 15.11 -7.60 -19.15
CA VAL A 302 14.94 -6.21 -18.69
C VAL A 302 13.47 -5.87 -18.56
N ARG A 303 12.64 -6.28 -19.53
CA ARG A 303 11.20 -6.08 -19.53
C ARG A 303 10.53 -6.70 -18.31
N ARG A 304 10.81 -7.99 -18.03
CA ARG A 304 10.29 -8.69 -16.84
C ARG A 304 10.70 -8.00 -15.55
N LYS A 305 12.00 -7.65 -15.40
CA LYS A 305 12.51 -6.95 -14.22
C LYS A 305 11.79 -5.59 -14.03
N ALA A 306 11.63 -4.81 -15.08
CA ALA A 306 10.99 -3.51 -15.03
C ALA A 306 9.51 -3.61 -14.61
N TYR A 307 8.74 -4.55 -15.17
CA TYR A 307 7.38 -4.80 -14.70
C TYR A 307 7.35 -5.22 -13.24
N LYS A 308 8.28 -6.07 -12.80
CA LYS A 308 8.39 -6.50 -11.41
C LYS A 308 8.64 -5.30 -10.48
N ASP A 309 9.51 -4.37 -10.86
CA ASP A 309 9.82 -3.18 -10.08
C ASP A 309 8.64 -2.21 -9.99
N LEU A 310 7.93 -1.97 -11.11
CA LEU A 310 6.71 -1.15 -11.13
C LEU A 310 5.62 -1.75 -10.22
N ARG A 311 5.39 -3.06 -10.32
CA ARG A 311 4.41 -3.77 -9.50
C ARG A 311 4.79 -3.81 -8.02
N ALA A 312 6.07 -3.93 -7.70
CA ALA A 312 6.57 -3.86 -6.32
C ALA A 312 6.41 -2.44 -5.73
N ALA A 313 6.61 -1.41 -6.54
CA ALA A 313 6.34 -0.03 -6.13
C ALA A 313 4.84 0.19 -5.86
N ALA A 314 3.95 -0.38 -6.68
CA ALA A 314 2.50 -0.37 -6.42
C ALA A 314 2.15 -1.13 -5.12
N CYS A 315 2.83 -2.27 -4.84
CA CYS A 315 2.71 -2.98 -3.55
C CYS A 315 3.08 -2.11 -2.34
N SER A 316 4.04 -1.19 -2.50
CA SER A 316 4.46 -0.28 -1.43
C SER A 316 3.43 0.81 -1.10
N GLY A 317 2.48 1.06 -2.00
CA GLY A 317 1.57 2.20 -1.95
C GLY A 317 2.21 3.53 -2.37
N TRP A 318 3.50 3.56 -2.77
CA TRP A 318 4.22 4.76 -3.23
C TRP A 318 4.46 4.73 -4.74
N ASP A 319 3.42 4.59 -5.51
CA ASP A 319 3.40 4.49 -6.97
C ASP A 319 3.02 5.85 -7.62
N PHE A 320 4.03 6.64 -8.07
CA PHE A 320 5.45 6.36 -7.90
C PHE A 320 6.18 7.46 -7.15
N SER A 321 7.45 7.20 -6.82
CA SER A 321 8.35 8.14 -6.14
C SER A 321 9.79 7.93 -6.59
N ASN A 322 10.58 9.00 -6.58
CA ASN A 322 12.04 8.92 -6.77
C ASN A 322 12.74 8.05 -5.71
N ARG A 323 12.04 7.69 -4.63
CA ARG A 323 12.50 6.75 -3.62
C ARG A 323 12.98 5.43 -4.23
N TRP A 324 12.36 5.02 -5.34
CA TRP A 324 12.60 3.76 -6.04
C TRP A 324 13.55 3.86 -7.22
N PHE A 325 14.06 5.06 -7.55
CA PHE A 325 14.85 5.30 -8.75
C PHE A 325 16.35 5.34 -8.44
N ALA A 326 17.14 4.54 -9.16
CA ALA A 326 18.59 4.45 -8.98
C ALA A 326 19.29 5.82 -9.15
N ASP A 327 18.85 6.63 -10.12
CA ASP A 327 19.37 7.97 -10.34
C ASP A 327 18.65 9.05 -9.48
N GLY A 328 17.59 8.66 -8.77
CA GLY A 328 16.72 9.55 -8.01
C GLY A 328 16.01 10.61 -8.85
N LYS A 329 15.76 10.37 -10.13
CA LYS A 329 15.15 11.34 -11.07
C LYS A 329 14.13 10.73 -12.01
N SER A 330 14.42 9.57 -12.60
CA SER A 330 13.63 9.00 -13.69
C SER A 330 13.07 7.62 -13.33
N ILE A 331 11.79 7.41 -13.61
CA ILE A 331 11.13 6.11 -13.49
C ILE A 331 11.80 5.03 -14.36
N THR A 332 12.52 5.44 -15.40
CA THR A 332 13.26 4.51 -16.25
C THR A 332 14.44 3.84 -15.53
N THR A 333 14.78 4.28 -14.32
CA THR A 333 15.81 3.70 -13.47
C THR A 333 15.24 3.03 -12.21
N ILE A 334 13.97 2.61 -12.27
CA ILE A 334 13.28 1.98 -11.14
C ILE A 334 13.93 0.65 -10.76
N GLU A 335 14.17 0.45 -9.45
CA GLU A 335 14.84 -0.72 -8.88
C GLU A 335 14.21 -1.18 -7.56
N THR A 336 12.90 -1.05 -7.43
CA THR A 336 12.15 -1.28 -6.18
C THR A 336 12.46 -2.61 -5.54
N THR A 337 12.59 -3.67 -6.34
CA THR A 337 12.85 -5.03 -5.82
C THR A 337 14.29 -5.25 -5.35
N ASP A 338 15.18 -4.30 -5.55
CA ASP A 338 16.57 -4.33 -5.07
C ASP A 338 16.75 -3.55 -3.74
N ILE A 339 15.64 -2.96 -3.25
CA ILE A 339 15.58 -2.16 -2.04
C ILE A 339 14.84 -2.93 -0.93
N VAL A 340 15.42 -2.93 0.27
CA VAL A 340 14.72 -3.29 1.51
C VAL A 340 14.29 -2.00 2.19
N PRO A 341 12.96 -1.71 2.25
CA PRO A 341 12.46 -0.43 2.73
C PRO A 341 12.28 -0.43 4.24
N VAL A 342 12.58 0.71 4.87
CA VAL A 342 12.58 0.87 6.33
C VAL A 342 11.18 0.76 6.93
N ASP A 343 10.17 1.34 6.28
CA ASP A 343 8.77 1.32 6.72
C ASP A 343 8.21 -0.11 6.77
N LEU A 344 8.38 -0.90 5.70
CA LEU A 344 7.96 -2.29 5.65
C LEU A 344 8.58 -3.10 6.79
N ASN A 345 9.90 -2.98 7.00
CA ASN A 345 10.59 -3.74 8.02
C ASN A 345 10.15 -3.34 9.45
N CYS A 346 9.78 -2.09 9.67
CA CYS A 346 9.15 -1.64 10.91
C CYS A 346 7.75 -2.23 11.11
N LEU A 347 6.94 -2.31 10.05
CA LEU A 347 5.60 -2.91 10.11
C LEU A 347 5.65 -4.42 10.35
N ILE A 348 6.59 -5.14 9.73
CA ILE A 348 6.82 -6.57 9.98
C ILE A 348 7.28 -6.81 11.43
N LEU A 349 8.17 -5.96 11.97
CA LEU A 349 8.52 -6.02 13.38
C LEU A 349 7.28 -5.83 14.28
N LYS A 350 6.43 -4.85 13.96
CA LYS A 350 5.20 -4.60 14.72
C LYS A 350 4.23 -5.77 14.66
N LEU A 351 4.06 -6.40 13.49
CA LEU A 351 3.26 -7.62 13.33
C LEU A 351 3.81 -8.74 14.23
N GLN A 352 5.12 -8.99 14.22
CA GLN A 352 5.78 -9.97 15.06
C GLN A 352 5.58 -9.68 16.56
N GLU A 353 5.76 -8.43 17.02
CA GLU A 353 5.53 -8.03 18.41
C GLU A 353 4.09 -8.27 18.84
N THR A 354 3.13 -7.99 17.95
CA THR A 354 1.70 -8.18 18.23
C THR A 354 1.33 -9.66 18.31
N ILE A 355 1.88 -10.51 17.45
CA ILE A 355 1.75 -11.98 17.52
C ILE A 355 2.31 -12.50 18.86
N ILE A 356 3.51 -12.06 19.27
CA ILE A 356 4.12 -12.47 20.54
C ILE A 356 3.23 -12.06 21.72
N LYS A 357 2.66 -10.85 21.69
CA LYS A 357 1.69 -10.38 22.70
C LYS A 357 0.47 -11.30 22.75
N ALA A 358 -0.15 -11.57 21.61
CA ALA A 358 -1.34 -12.41 21.48
C ALA A 358 -1.09 -13.86 21.97
N ARG A 359 0.04 -14.47 21.58
CA ARG A 359 0.45 -15.82 22.03
C ARG A 359 0.61 -15.90 23.56
N LYS A 360 1.23 -14.88 24.17
CA LYS A 360 1.35 -14.81 25.64
C LYS A 360 -0.02 -14.76 26.32
N MET A 361 -0.95 -13.98 25.77
CA MET A 361 -2.31 -13.86 26.30
C MET A 361 -3.10 -15.17 26.14
N ALA A 362 -2.95 -15.84 24.99
CA ALA A 362 -3.54 -17.15 24.71
C ALA A 362 -2.85 -18.31 25.46
N LYS A 363 -1.82 -18.02 26.28
CA LYS A 363 -1.03 -19.02 27.03
C LYS A 363 -0.43 -20.11 26.13
N VAL A 364 -0.08 -19.78 24.90
CA VAL A 364 0.62 -20.68 23.99
C VAL A 364 2.03 -20.93 24.51
N ILE A 365 2.34 -22.21 24.81
CA ILE A 365 3.64 -22.66 25.33
C ILE A 365 4.53 -23.05 24.12
N ASN A 366 5.84 -22.79 24.24
CA ASN A 366 6.83 -23.18 23.21
C ASN A 366 6.64 -22.58 21.82
N TYR A 367 6.37 -21.30 21.73
CA TYR A 367 6.38 -20.60 20.46
C TYR A 367 7.80 -20.14 20.09
N ASP A 368 8.13 -20.26 18.82
CA ASP A 368 9.31 -19.61 18.27
C ASP A 368 9.14 -18.08 18.37
N LYS A 369 10.14 -17.41 18.94
CA LYS A 369 10.13 -15.93 19.05
C LYS A 369 10.32 -15.25 17.69
N GLY A 370 10.58 -16.04 16.64
CA GLY A 370 10.93 -15.52 15.33
C GLY A 370 12.28 -14.77 15.34
N PHE A 371 12.57 -14.08 14.26
CA PHE A 371 13.79 -13.29 14.13
C PHE A 371 13.60 -11.91 14.77
N ASP A 372 14.41 -11.56 15.77
CA ASP A 372 14.37 -10.22 16.37
C ASP A 372 14.97 -9.19 15.42
N LYS A 373 14.11 -8.46 14.71
CA LYS A 373 14.51 -7.44 13.73
C LYS A 373 14.95 -6.11 14.35
N ARG A 374 14.86 -5.91 15.67
CA ARG A 374 15.14 -4.60 16.30
C ARG A 374 16.55 -4.10 16.05
N GLY A 375 17.55 -4.98 16.27
CA GLY A 375 18.95 -4.68 15.98
C GLY A 375 19.20 -4.39 14.50
N ASP A 376 18.55 -5.16 13.64
CA ASP A 376 18.69 -5.06 12.19
C ASP A 376 18.15 -3.72 11.65
N ILE A 377 17.04 -3.20 12.19
CA ILE A 377 16.50 -1.89 11.78
C ILE A 377 17.54 -0.79 12.03
N ASN A 378 18.18 -0.76 13.18
CA ASN A 378 19.23 0.23 13.45
C ASN A 378 20.47 0.01 12.57
N LYS A 379 20.89 -1.24 12.38
CA LYS A 379 22.08 -1.60 11.61
C LYS A 379 21.95 -1.20 10.14
N TYR A 380 20.85 -1.57 9.51
CA TYR A 380 20.68 -1.40 8.08
C TYR A 380 20.13 -0.04 7.68
N PHE A 381 19.23 0.56 8.46
CA PHE A 381 18.50 1.76 8.04
C PHE A 381 18.99 3.06 8.69
N TRP A 382 19.59 3.05 9.90
CA TRP A 382 20.13 4.29 10.45
C TRP A 382 21.32 4.77 9.62
N ASN A 383 21.18 5.92 8.96
CA ASN A 383 22.25 6.52 8.16
C ASN A 383 22.86 7.72 8.91
N PRO A 384 24.06 7.57 9.49
CA PRO A 384 24.71 8.64 10.27
C PRO A 384 25.13 9.84 9.41
N LYS A 385 25.32 9.68 8.09
CA LYS A 385 25.71 10.77 7.19
C LYS A 385 24.58 11.80 7.05
N VAL A 386 23.35 11.34 6.90
CA VAL A 386 22.16 12.20 6.76
C VAL A 386 21.40 12.35 8.09
N LYS A 387 21.81 11.66 9.15
CA LYS A 387 21.21 11.67 10.49
C LYS A 387 19.72 11.32 10.47
N PHE A 388 19.36 10.34 9.65
CA PHE A 388 17.99 9.90 9.43
C PHE A 388 17.95 8.39 9.12
N TYR A 389 16.80 7.76 9.28
CA TYR A 389 16.61 6.42 8.76
C TYR A 389 16.31 6.49 7.26
N THR A 390 16.98 5.64 6.47
CA THR A 390 16.86 5.57 5.01
C THR A 390 16.72 4.12 4.58
N ASP A 391 16.23 3.89 3.38
CA ASP A 391 16.17 2.56 2.80
C ASP A 391 17.57 2.00 2.51
N TYR A 392 17.65 0.70 2.30
CA TYR A 392 18.90 0.00 2.06
C TYR A 392 18.83 -0.77 0.75
N HIS A 393 19.82 -0.56 -0.12
CA HIS A 393 19.98 -1.31 -1.37
C HIS A 393 20.81 -2.56 -1.08
N PHE A 394 20.17 -3.73 -1.05
CA PHE A 394 20.81 -4.94 -0.55
C PHE A 394 21.83 -5.57 -1.52
N LEU A 395 21.65 -5.41 -2.83
CA LEU A 395 22.62 -5.90 -3.81
C LEU A 395 23.94 -5.10 -3.75
N ASN A 396 23.84 -3.78 -3.61
CA ASN A 396 25.01 -2.88 -3.52
C ASN A 396 25.56 -2.79 -2.09
N ASN A 397 24.86 -3.33 -1.10
CA ASN A 397 25.19 -3.22 0.33
C ASN A 397 25.37 -1.76 0.79
N THR A 398 24.46 -0.86 0.35
CA THR A 398 24.55 0.58 0.64
C THR A 398 23.27 1.12 1.23
N LYS A 399 23.42 2.03 2.21
CA LYS A 399 22.32 2.85 2.69
C LYS A 399 22.05 3.95 1.66
N GLN A 400 20.79 4.15 1.31
CA GLN A 400 20.43 5.28 0.47
C GLN A 400 20.66 6.60 1.21
N ASN A 401 20.94 7.68 0.48
CA ASN A 401 21.07 9.01 1.06
C ASN A 401 19.80 9.86 0.86
N SER A 402 18.82 9.36 0.13
CA SER A 402 17.54 10.02 -0.05
C SER A 402 16.75 9.97 1.26
N ILE A 403 16.23 11.13 1.68
CA ILE A 403 15.41 11.26 2.87
C ILE A 403 13.95 11.21 2.46
N SER A 404 13.21 10.27 3.07
CA SER A 404 11.77 10.12 2.89
C SER A 404 11.05 9.99 4.23
N LEU A 405 9.74 10.24 4.26
CA LEU A 405 8.94 10.05 5.48
C LEU A 405 8.81 8.57 5.90
N ALA A 406 9.20 7.61 5.06
CA ALA A 406 9.37 6.23 5.48
C ALA A 406 10.35 6.09 6.65
N GLY A 407 11.39 6.95 6.69
CA GLY A 407 12.35 7.01 7.79
C GLY A 407 11.78 7.45 9.14
N MET A 408 10.52 7.88 9.21
CA MET A 408 9.84 8.21 10.47
C MET A 408 9.24 6.98 11.18
N TYR A 409 9.02 5.89 10.47
CA TYR A 409 8.41 4.66 11.02
C TYR A 409 9.18 4.06 12.21
N PRO A 410 10.52 4.05 12.24
CA PRO A 410 11.26 3.57 13.40
C PRO A 410 10.92 4.30 14.71
N LEU A 411 10.48 5.55 14.65
CA LEU A 411 10.06 6.29 15.86
C LEU A 411 8.69 5.85 16.40
N CYS A 412 7.88 5.16 15.60
CA CYS A 412 6.56 4.67 16.00
C CYS A 412 6.62 3.40 16.84
N PHE A 413 7.68 2.59 16.71
CA PHE A 413 7.78 1.24 17.26
C PHE A 413 8.96 1.08 18.24
N ASN A 414 9.03 -0.06 18.93
CA ASN A 414 10.04 -0.34 19.96
C ASN A 414 11.32 -0.95 19.34
N ILE A 415 12.01 -0.24 18.46
CA ILE A 415 13.21 -0.75 17.78
C ILE A 415 14.47 -0.75 18.66
N GLU A 416 14.48 0.03 19.72
CA GLU A 416 15.54 0.14 20.72
C GLU A 416 15.01 0.77 22.02
N SER A 417 15.86 1.04 22.99
CA SER A 417 15.44 1.73 24.21
C SER A 417 14.80 3.08 23.89
N ILE A 418 13.73 3.44 24.59
CA ILE A 418 13.04 4.73 24.39
C ILE A 418 13.97 5.93 24.60
N LYS A 419 15.02 5.79 25.43
CA LYS A 419 16.05 6.82 25.63
C LYS A 419 16.81 7.10 24.33
N ASN A 420 17.30 6.04 23.68
CA ASN A 420 18.02 6.16 22.41
C ASN A 420 17.13 6.67 21.28
N GLN A 421 15.88 6.18 21.21
CA GLN A 421 14.92 6.68 20.24
C GLN A 421 14.64 8.17 20.42
N LYS A 422 14.48 8.66 21.65
CA LYS A 422 14.33 10.10 21.95
C LYS A 422 15.54 10.92 21.50
N GLN A 423 16.76 10.43 21.71
CA GLN A 423 17.98 11.11 21.24
C GLN A 423 18.02 11.21 19.71
N LYS A 424 17.72 10.11 19.00
CA LYS A 424 17.63 10.13 17.54
C LYS A 424 16.51 11.03 17.04
N ALA A 425 15.35 11.03 17.70
CA ALA A 425 14.22 11.87 17.34
C ALA A 425 14.55 13.37 17.40
N VAL A 426 15.40 13.83 18.33
CA VAL A 426 15.88 15.22 18.37
C VAL A 426 16.62 15.56 17.06
N VAL A 427 17.57 14.72 16.68
CA VAL A 427 18.39 14.93 15.48
C VAL A 427 17.54 14.83 14.21
N MET A 428 16.65 13.82 14.15
CA MET A 428 15.73 13.64 13.01
C MET A 428 14.74 14.80 12.88
N ALA A 429 14.27 15.37 14.00
CA ALA A 429 13.39 16.54 14.01
C ALA A 429 14.05 17.76 13.35
N ASP A 430 15.34 17.98 13.54
CA ASP A 430 16.07 19.06 12.88
C ASP A 430 16.22 18.82 11.38
N VAL A 431 16.48 17.58 10.96
CA VAL A 431 16.52 17.20 9.54
C VAL A 431 15.13 17.38 8.91
N LEU A 432 14.08 16.90 9.58
CA LEU A 432 12.70 17.01 9.13
C LEU A 432 12.30 18.47 8.91
N LYS A 433 12.57 19.37 9.88
CA LYS A 433 12.27 20.80 9.76
C LYS A 433 12.95 21.45 8.57
N LYS A 434 14.21 21.12 8.32
CA LYS A 434 15.01 21.72 7.25
C LYS A 434 14.62 21.23 5.87
N LYS A 435 14.26 19.94 5.73
CA LYS A 435 14.12 19.29 4.43
C LYS A 435 12.67 19.02 4.03
N LEU A 436 11.85 18.54 4.95
CA LEU A 436 10.53 18.00 4.62
C LEU A 436 9.36 18.84 5.15
N LEU A 437 9.55 19.69 6.16
CA LEU A 437 8.48 20.53 6.71
C LEU A 437 8.21 21.75 5.82
N LYS A 438 6.94 21.90 5.44
CA LYS A 438 6.43 22.93 4.55
C LYS A 438 5.24 23.65 5.18
N PRO A 439 4.74 24.75 4.59
CA PRO A 439 3.59 25.48 5.14
C PRO A 439 2.35 24.63 5.41
N GLY A 440 2.04 23.63 4.57
CA GLY A 440 0.86 22.77 4.67
C GLY A 440 1.06 21.44 5.40
N GLY A 441 2.28 21.13 5.85
CA GLY A 441 2.64 19.85 6.46
C GLY A 441 3.96 19.30 5.96
N LEU A 442 4.07 18.00 5.80
CA LEU A 442 5.29 17.32 5.35
C LEU A 442 5.17 16.86 3.89
N ILE A 443 6.19 17.13 3.08
CA ILE A 443 6.38 16.45 1.78
C ILE A 443 6.90 15.03 2.02
N SER A 444 6.57 14.10 1.12
CA SER A 444 6.96 12.69 1.25
C SER A 444 8.46 12.47 1.09
N VAL A 445 9.07 13.15 0.11
CA VAL A 445 10.51 13.17 -0.21
C VAL A 445 10.94 14.58 -0.61
N GLU A 446 12.25 14.86 -0.54
CA GLU A 446 12.78 16.20 -0.80
C GLU A 446 12.71 16.62 -2.28
N LYS A 447 12.83 15.67 -3.20
CA LYS A 447 12.88 15.96 -4.64
C LYS A 447 11.50 16.02 -5.26
N ASN A 448 11.37 16.84 -6.29
CA ASN A 448 10.23 16.85 -7.21
C ASN A 448 10.69 16.25 -8.55
N THR A 449 10.13 15.10 -8.93
CA THR A 449 10.40 14.45 -10.22
C THR A 449 9.14 14.33 -11.09
N GLY A 450 8.05 14.99 -10.68
CA GLY A 450 6.75 14.87 -11.33
C GLY A 450 5.94 13.64 -10.87
N GLN A 451 6.53 12.80 -10.01
CA GLN A 451 5.81 11.66 -9.45
C GLN A 451 4.91 12.10 -8.30
N GLN A 452 3.75 11.42 -8.14
CA GLN A 452 2.74 11.85 -7.15
C GLN A 452 3.18 11.69 -5.69
N TRP A 453 4.11 10.79 -5.39
CA TRP A 453 4.65 10.58 -4.04
C TRP A 453 5.91 11.42 -3.76
N ASP A 454 6.25 12.33 -4.67
CA ASP A 454 7.34 13.27 -4.52
C ASP A 454 6.85 14.66 -4.07
N ALA A 455 7.79 15.58 -3.78
CA ALA A 455 7.44 16.98 -3.59
C ALA A 455 6.69 17.50 -4.83
N PRO A 456 5.73 18.41 -4.67
CA PRO A 456 5.34 19.14 -3.46
C PRO A 456 4.25 18.46 -2.64
N ASN A 457 3.95 17.17 -2.88
CA ASN A 457 2.77 16.52 -2.34
C ASN A 457 2.99 16.00 -0.91
N GLY A 458 1.97 16.18 -0.08
CA GLY A 458 1.83 15.59 1.24
C GLY A 458 0.63 14.63 1.26
N TRP A 459 0.76 13.55 2.04
CA TRP A 459 -0.17 12.43 2.11
C TRP A 459 -0.57 12.15 3.55
N ALA A 460 -1.86 11.99 3.79
CA ALA A 460 -2.41 11.80 5.14
C ALA A 460 -1.75 10.66 5.94
N PRO A 461 -1.50 9.46 5.38
CA PRO A 461 -0.80 8.38 6.06
C PRO A 461 0.56 8.80 6.63
N LEU A 462 1.35 9.52 5.84
CA LEU A 462 2.71 9.91 6.22
C LEU A 462 2.72 11.06 7.24
N GLN A 463 1.73 11.96 7.19
CA GLN A 463 1.53 12.95 8.24
C GLN A 463 1.24 12.24 9.58
N TRP A 464 0.29 11.29 9.58
CA TRP A 464 -0.09 10.53 10.77
C TRP A 464 1.10 9.80 11.40
N MET A 465 1.82 8.99 10.61
CA MET A 465 2.95 8.21 11.11
C MET A 465 4.07 9.12 11.64
N SER A 466 4.37 10.22 10.95
CA SER A 466 5.39 11.18 11.39
C SER A 466 5.00 11.86 12.70
N ILE A 467 3.76 12.31 12.82
CA ILE A 467 3.22 12.94 14.03
C ILE A 467 3.24 11.95 15.19
N TRP A 468 2.80 10.72 14.97
CA TRP A 468 2.81 9.67 16.00
C TRP A 468 4.21 9.36 16.50
N GLY A 469 5.17 9.13 15.61
CA GLY A 469 6.56 8.86 15.98
C GLY A 469 7.22 9.99 16.76
N LEU A 470 7.03 11.24 16.32
CA LEU A 470 7.54 12.44 17.01
C LEU A 470 6.93 12.59 18.40
N ASP A 471 5.61 12.47 18.52
CA ASP A 471 4.90 12.61 19.80
C ASP A 471 5.35 11.55 20.81
N ARG A 472 5.42 10.29 20.38
CA ARG A 472 5.90 9.16 21.17
C ARG A 472 7.34 9.37 21.67
N CYS A 473 8.20 9.94 20.84
CA CYS A 473 9.60 10.20 21.16
C CYS A 473 9.85 11.57 21.82
N GLY A 474 8.79 12.25 22.29
CA GLY A 474 8.90 13.48 23.08
C GLY A 474 9.03 14.78 22.28
N GLN A 475 8.97 14.74 20.95
CA GLN A 475 8.97 15.91 20.06
C GLN A 475 7.56 16.51 19.90
N LYS A 476 6.84 16.66 21.01
CA LYS A 476 5.41 17.01 21.06
C LYS A 476 5.05 18.33 20.38
N THR A 477 5.89 19.35 20.55
CA THR A 477 5.68 20.67 19.94
C THR A 477 5.73 20.59 18.40
N LEU A 478 6.72 19.89 17.85
CA LEU A 478 6.84 19.71 16.40
C LEU A 478 5.69 18.83 15.87
N ALA A 479 5.34 17.76 16.56
CA ALA A 479 4.21 16.91 16.20
C ALA A 479 2.90 17.70 16.11
N LYS A 480 2.64 18.57 17.10
CA LYS A 480 1.46 19.46 17.11
C LYS A 480 1.50 20.50 15.99
N ASP A 481 2.67 21.12 15.71
CA ASP A 481 2.81 22.08 14.61
C ASP A 481 2.50 21.43 13.26
N ILE A 482 3.05 20.24 12.98
CA ILE A 482 2.76 19.50 11.75
C ILE A 482 1.25 19.18 11.65
N ALA A 483 0.63 18.69 12.73
CA ALA A 483 -0.80 18.42 12.76
C ALA A 483 -1.64 19.67 12.47
N GLN A 484 -1.30 20.81 13.06
CA GLN A 484 -2.00 22.07 12.84
C GLN A 484 -1.88 22.58 11.40
N ARG A 485 -0.69 22.45 10.78
CA ARG A 485 -0.48 22.81 9.37
C ARG A 485 -1.35 21.96 8.45
N TRP A 486 -1.33 20.64 8.66
CA TRP A 486 -2.13 19.70 7.90
C TRP A 486 -3.63 19.96 8.01
N ILE A 487 -4.14 20.15 9.23
CA ILE A 487 -5.55 20.45 9.49
C ILE A 487 -5.96 21.75 8.81
N ARG A 488 -5.17 22.83 8.96
CA ARG A 488 -5.46 24.12 8.31
C ARG A 488 -5.50 24.02 6.79
N LEU A 489 -4.58 23.27 6.18
CA LEU A 489 -4.57 23.07 4.73
C LEU A 489 -5.84 22.35 4.28
N ASN A 490 -6.18 21.23 4.92
CA ASN A 490 -7.37 20.45 4.59
C ASN A 490 -8.65 21.31 4.75
N SER A 491 -8.80 22.01 5.86
CA SER A 491 -9.96 22.89 6.11
C SER A 491 -10.05 24.03 5.08
N LYS A 492 -8.90 24.65 4.74
CA LYS A 492 -8.87 25.72 3.72
C LYS A 492 -9.27 25.23 2.34
N VAL A 493 -8.77 24.05 1.93
CA VAL A 493 -9.16 23.44 0.65
C VAL A 493 -10.64 23.07 0.67
N TYR A 494 -11.13 22.46 1.74
CA TYR A 494 -12.53 22.13 1.92
C TYR A 494 -13.44 23.35 1.80
N LEU A 495 -13.16 24.44 2.51
CA LEU A 495 -13.95 25.67 2.46
C LEU A 495 -13.99 26.30 1.07
N ARG A 496 -12.94 26.14 0.28
CA ARG A 496 -12.84 26.65 -1.10
C ARG A 496 -13.57 25.78 -2.11
N THR A 497 -13.49 24.45 -1.95
CA THR A 497 -13.88 23.48 -2.99
C THR A 497 -15.06 22.59 -2.60
N GLY A 498 -15.42 22.53 -1.32
CA GLY A 498 -16.34 21.54 -0.76
C GLY A 498 -15.78 20.12 -0.70
N LYS A 499 -14.46 19.91 -0.92
CA LYS A 499 -13.84 18.63 -1.16
C LYS A 499 -12.68 18.34 -0.21
N LEU A 500 -12.49 17.06 0.12
CA LEU A 500 -11.34 16.54 0.85
C LEU A 500 -10.56 15.62 -0.08
N MET A 501 -9.34 16.02 -0.42
CA MET A 501 -8.55 15.42 -1.47
C MET A 501 -7.73 14.23 -0.96
N GLU A 502 -7.37 13.33 -1.87
CA GLU A 502 -6.46 12.21 -1.64
C GLU A 502 -5.09 12.68 -1.15
N LYS A 503 -4.55 13.73 -1.78
CA LYS A 503 -3.25 14.34 -1.54
C LYS A 503 -3.33 15.85 -1.67
N TYR A 504 -2.36 16.56 -1.10
CA TYR A 504 -2.33 18.04 -1.10
C TYR A 504 -0.95 18.57 -1.48
N ASN A 505 -0.92 19.68 -2.20
CA ASN A 505 0.31 20.48 -2.33
C ASN A 505 0.58 21.18 -0.99
N VAL A 506 1.60 20.73 -0.27
CA VAL A 506 1.96 21.27 1.05
C VAL A 506 2.98 22.42 0.99
N GLU A 507 3.56 22.65 -0.18
CA GLU A 507 4.50 23.78 -0.42
C GLU A 507 3.76 25.05 -0.81
N ASN A 508 2.88 24.98 -1.81
CA ASN A 508 2.07 26.10 -2.25
C ASN A 508 0.59 25.83 -1.98
N LEU A 509 0.05 26.48 -0.95
CA LEU A 509 -1.31 26.24 -0.46
C LEU A 509 -2.43 26.77 -1.38
N THR A 510 -2.09 27.45 -2.47
CA THR A 510 -3.04 27.94 -3.47
C THR A 510 -3.18 27.00 -4.66
N LEU A 511 -2.22 26.09 -4.83
CA LEU A 511 -2.21 25.10 -5.90
C LEU A 511 -2.81 23.76 -5.45
N GLU A 512 -3.36 23.04 -6.41
CA GLU A 512 -3.75 21.65 -6.19
C GLU A 512 -2.52 20.74 -6.20
N ALA A 513 -2.66 19.54 -5.65
CA ALA A 513 -1.66 18.49 -5.77
C ALA A 513 -1.55 18.06 -7.24
N GLY A 514 -0.32 17.75 -7.68
CA GLY A 514 -0.04 17.34 -9.05
C GLY A 514 0.78 16.06 -9.14
N GLY A 515 1.05 15.65 -10.38
CA GLY A 515 1.83 14.45 -10.69
C GLY A 515 1.04 13.15 -10.58
N GLY A 516 1.64 12.06 -11.11
CA GLY A 516 1.08 10.73 -11.05
C GLY A 516 0.23 10.32 -12.25
N GLU A 517 -0.31 9.10 -12.18
CA GLU A 517 -1.01 8.43 -13.27
C GLU A 517 -2.48 8.86 -13.43
N TYR A 518 -3.04 9.57 -12.45
CA TYR A 518 -4.46 9.98 -12.44
C TYR A 518 -4.66 11.29 -11.67
N PRO A 519 -5.76 12.03 -11.95
CA PRO A 519 -6.12 13.24 -11.21
C PRO A 519 -6.35 12.98 -9.71
N GLY A 520 -6.16 14.00 -8.87
CA GLY A 520 -6.45 13.91 -7.44
C GLY A 520 -7.90 13.49 -7.17
N GLN A 521 -8.09 12.54 -6.26
CA GLN A 521 -9.40 12.00 -5.90
C GLN A 521 -10.04 12.80 -4.76
N ASP A 522 -11.37 12.77 -4.68
CA ASP A 522 -12.19 13.54 -3.75
C ASP A 522 -12.87 12.64 -2.71
N GLY A 523 -13.15 13.20 -1.54
CA GLY A 523 -13.86 12.52 -0.44
C GLY A 523 -13.04 11.41 0.22
N PHE A 524 -11.72 11.53 0.24
CA PHE A 524 -10.81 10.41 0.42
C PHE A 524 -10.71 9.93 1.88
N GLY A 525 -10.98 8.64 2.09
CA GLY A 525 -11.12 7.99 3.40
C GLY A 525 -9.95 8.20 4.35
N TRP A 526 -8.69 8.05 3.91
CA TRP A 526 -7.53 8.28 4.80
C TRP A 526 -7.37 9.76 5.21
N THR A 527 -7.71 10.71 4.32
CA THR A 527 -7.68 12.14 4.66
C THR A 527 -8.73 12.44 5.71
N ASN A 528 -9.96 11.95 5.50
CA ASN A 528 -11.07 12.08 6.45
C ASN A 528 -10.67 11.50 7.82
N GLY A 529 -10.11 10.29 7.81
CA GLY A 529 -9.72 9.56 9.00
C GLY A 529 -8.61 10.24 9.79
N VAL A 530 -7.54 10.64 9.11
CA VAL A 530 -6.39 11.33 9.74
C VAL A 530 -6.80 12.70 10.25
N LEU A 531 -7.58 13.45 9.49
CA LEU A 531 -8.06 14.77 9.92
C LEU A 531 -8.84 14.67 11.24
N LEU A 532 -9.87 13.82 11.32
CA LEU A 532 -10.65 13.63 12.55
C LEU A 532 -9.79 13.09 13.70
N GLY A 533 -8.92 12.11 13.44
CA GLY A 533 -8.02 11.56 14.44
C GLY A 533 -7.10 12.62 15.06
N LEU A 534 -6.54 13.52 14.24
CA LEU A 534 -5.69 14.63 14.71
C LEU A 534 -6.48 15.69 15.47
N VAL A 535 -7.68 16.04 14.99
CA VAL A 535 -8.59 16.97 15.69
C VAL A 535 -8.89 16.45 17.09
N LYS A 536 -9.28 15.18 17.21
CA LYS A 536 -9.57 14.54 18.49
C LYS A 536 -8.33 14.48 19.39
N LYS A 537 -7.18 14.06 18.84
CA LYS A 537 -5.92 13.89 19.58
C LYS A 537 -5.45 15.20 20.22
N TYR A 538 -5.56 16.31 19.51
CA TYR A 538 -5.03 17.61 19.99
C TYR A 538 -6.10 18.53 20.56
N SER A 539 -7.36 18.10 20.62
CA SER A 539 -8.50 18.89 21.13
C SER A 539 -8.52 20.31 20.53
N LEU A 540 -8.38 20.41 19.20
CA LEU A 540 -8.26 21.69 18.53
C LEU A 540 -9.59 22.44 18.51
N PRO A 541 -9.59 23.78 18.75
CA PRO A 541 -10.81 24.57 18.74
C PRO A 541 -11.43 24.70 17.34
N SER A 542 -12.75 24.93 17.31
CA SER A 542 -13.57 24.99 16.08
C SER A 542 -13.11 26.05 15.05
N PHE A 543 -12.41 27.09 15.46
CA PHE A 543 -11.91 28.10 14.50
C PHE A 543 -10.85 27.57 13.51
N TYR A 544 -10.26 26.40 13.78
CA TYR A 544 -9.40 25.74 12.81
C TYR A 544 -10.16 25.13 11.63
N PHE A 545 -11.49 25.02 11.74
CA PHE A 545 -12.36 24.32 10.79
C PHE A 545 -13.35 25.23 10.07
N LYS A 546 -13.35 26.53 10.41
CA LYS A 546 -14.27 27.55 9.85
C LYS A 546 -13.56 28.45 8.86
#